data_7b185d2a614dfbbff2dc3d62acfa3aac
#
_entry.id   7b185d2a614dfbbff2dc3d62acfa3aac
#
_cell.length_a   1.000
_cell.length_b   1.000
_cell.length_c   1.000
_cell.angle_alpha   90.00
_cell.angle_beta   90.00
_cell.angle_gamma   90.00
#
_symmetry.space_group_name_H-M   'P 1'
#
loop_
_entity.id
_entity.type
_entity.pdbx_description
1 polymer ?
#
loop_
_entity_poly.entity_id
_entity_poly.type
_entity_poly.pdbx_seq_one_letter_code
_entity_poly.pdbx_strand_id
1 'polypeptide(L)'
;MSTSLGTILSRLFIGSWRPFTMEILNREGLTALTLERPFRFYFHKLEIFHASGAILGTVRRRFGLLRRHYVICDAFDREVFNLIGPILHPWTFHIIQSGIEDGKITKKWSGFFKEFFSKADDFGVEFPHKAGTIQKALLMGAVFLIDYVHFEKSNS
;
A
#
# COMPACT_ATOMS: atom_id res chain seq x y z
N MET A 1 -39.26 8.50 -0.46
CA MET A 1 -38.06 7.82 0.07
C MET A 1 -36.96 8.85 0.24
N SER A 2 -36.82 9.42 1.42
CA SER A 2 -35.80 10.43 1.71
C SER A 2 -34.49 9.72 2.05
N THR A 3 -33.57 9.66 1.10
CA THR A 3 -32.20 9.27 1.39
C THR A 3 -31.61 10.39 2.23
N SER A 4 -31.48 10.19 3.53
CA SER A 4 -30.99 11.19 4.47
C SER A 4 -29.58 11.64 4.02
N LEU A 5 -29.38 12.96 3.96
CA LEU A 5 -28.07 13.58 3.68
C LEU A 5 -26.96 13.00 4.57
N GLY A 6 -27.30 12.60 5.80
CA GLY A 6 -26.39 11.92 6.71
C GLY A 6 -25.87 10.58 6.21
N THR A 7 -26.68 9.82 5.45
CA THR A 7 -26.27 8.53 4.91
C THR A 7 -25.31 8.71 3.73
N ILE A 8 -25.46 9.77 2.94
CA ILE A 8 -24.55 10.10 1.83
C ILE A 8 -23.23 10.65 2.38
N LEU A 9 -23.28 11.55 3.36
CA LEU A 9 -22.08 12.06 4.04
C LEU A 9 -21.29 10.96 4.75
N SER A 10 -21.97 10.02 5.43
CA SER A 10 -21.29 8.88 6.06
C SER A 10 -20.61 7.96 5.04
N ARG A 11 -21.21 7.73 3.87
CA ARG A 11 -20.60 6.94 2.79
C ARG A 11 -19.38 7.62 2.18
N LEU A 12 -19.41 8.94 2.01
CA LEU A 12 -18.28 9.72 1.47
C LEU A 12 -17.12 9.80 2.48
N PHE A 13 -17.41 9.92 3.78
CA PHE A 13 -16.40 10.02 4.83
C PHE A 13 -15.78 8.67 5.22
N ILE A 14 -16.54 7.58 5.20
CA ILE A 14 -16.12 6.25 5.69
C ILE A 14 -15.35 5.47 4.59
N GLY A 15 -15.44 5.85 3.31
CA GLY A 15 -14.87 5.09 2.18
C GLY A 15 -13.37 4.76 2.34
N SER A 16 -12.56 5.72 2.80
CA SER A 16 -11.11 5.51 2.98
C SER A 16 -10.70 4.94 4.33
N TRP A 17 -11.65 4.70 5.23
CA TRP A 17 -11.42 4.27 6.61
C TRP A 17 -11.93 2.86 6.87
N ARG A 18 -12.46 2.20 5.84
CA ARG A 18 -12.98 0.84 5.96
C ARG A 18 -11.87 -0.14 6.30
N PRO A 19 -12.09 -1.00 7.30
CA PRO A 19 -11.22 -2.15 7.50
C PRO A 19 -11.35 -3.07 6.27
N PHE A 20 -10.25 -3.69 5.88
CA PHE A 20 -10.27 -4.73 4.87
C PHE A 20 -9.24 -5.81 5.19
N THR A 21 -9.50 -7.00 4.70
CA THR A 21 -8.57 -8.11 4.67
C THR A 21 -8.40 -8.51 3.20
N MET A 22 -7.18 -8.70 2.76
CA MET A 22 -6.81 -9.14 1.42
C MET A 22 -5.83 -10.31 1.52
N GLU A 23 -6.04 -11.33 0.72
CA GLU A 23 -5.13 -12.45 0.61
C GLU A 23 -4.34 -12.38 -0.70
N ILE A 24 -3.05 -12.61 -0.61
CA ILE A 24 -2.18 -12.79 -1.78
C ILE A 24 -1.93 -14.28 -1.93
N LEU A 25 -2.35 -14.83 -3.07
CA LEU A 25 -2.19 -16.23 -3.37
C LEU A 25 -0.87 -16.47 -4.13
N ASN A 26 -0.28 -17.64 -3.90
CA ASN A 26 0.84 -18.13 -4.70
C ASN A 26 0.34 -18.72 -6.03
N ARG A 27 1.26 -19.23 -6.86
CA ARG A 27 0.92 -19.81 -8.16
C ARG A 27 0.03 -21.07 -8.05
N GLU A 28 0.03 -21.71 -6.91
CA GLU A 28 -0.76 -22.91 -6.61
C GLU A 28 -2.15 -22.58 -6.05
N GLY A 29 -2.47 -21.27 -5.92
CA GLY A 29 -3.74 -20.80 -5.37
C GLY A 29 -3.82 -20.85 -3.85
N LEU A 30 -2.70 -21.08 -3.16
CA LEU A 30 -2.64 -21.09 -1.71
C LEU A 30 -2.30 -19.71 -1.17
N THR A 31 -2.88 -19.33 -0.04
CA THR A 31 -2.58 -18.05 0.63
C THR A 31 -1.10 -18.00 0.99
N ALA A 32 -0.39 -17.02 0.45
CA ALA A 32 1.01 -16.74 0.78
C ALA A 32 1.12 -15.64 1.83
N LEU A 33 0.32 -14.58 1.70
CA LEU A 33 0.29 -13.44 2.60
C LEU A 33 -1.15 -13.03 2.88
N THR A 34 -1.40 -12.54 4.08
CA THR A 34 -2.64 -11.85 4.44
C THR A 34 -2.31 -10.41 4.82
N LEU A 35 -3.02 -9.48 4.22
CA LEU A 35 -2.91 -8.05 4.48
C LEU A 35 -4.15 -7.61 5.23
N GLU A 36 -3.98 -7.09 6.44
CA GLU A 36 -5.08 -6.62 7.26
C GLU A 36 -4.96 -5.14 7.54
N ARG A 37 -6.03 -4.43 7.28
CA ARG A 37 -6.17 -3.04 7.61
C ARG A 37 -7.23 -2.87 8.69
N PRO A 38 -6.83 -2.68 9.96
CA PRO A 38 -7.78 -2.42 11.03
C PRO A 38 -8.44 -1.04 10.87
N PHE A 39 -9.67 -0.90 11.38
CA PHE A 39 -10.34 0.38 11.44
C PHE A 39 -9.58 1.33 12.37
N ARG A 40 -9.09 2.47 11.83
CA ARG A 40 -8.43 3.51 12.64
C ARG A 40 -8.80 4.90 12.14
N PHE A 41 -9.10 5.80 13.07
CA PHE A 41 -9.56 7.16 12.77
C PHE A 41 -8.47 8.08 12.17
N TYR A 42 -7.18 7.89 12.49
CA TYR A 42 -6.16 8.90 12.20
C TYR A 42 -5.01 8.43 11.30
N PHE A 43 -4.69 7.14 11.22
CA PHE A 43 -3.52 6.70 10.47
C PHE A 43 -3.83 5.46 9.62
N HIS A 44 -3.43 5.52 8.35
CA HIS A 44 -3.44 4.35 7.49
C HIS A 44 -2.32 3.39 7.95
N LYS A 45 -2.71 2.30 8.56
CA LYS A 45 -1.84 1.19 8.96
C LYS A 45 -2.30 -0.07 8.24
N LEU A 46 -1.36 -0.82 7.70
CA LEU A 46 -1.57 -2.15 7.15
C LEU A 46 -0.71 -3.13 7.95
N GLU A 47 -1.28 -4.24 8.37
CA GLU A 47 -0.59 -5.35 8.99
C GLU A 47 -0.41 -6.47 7.96
N ILE A 48 0.75 -7.09 7.93
CA ILE A 48 1.12 -8.10 6.95
C ILE A 48 1.47 -9.38 7.69
N PHE A 49 0.75 -10.44 7.37
CA PHE A 49 0.89 -11.75 7.97
C PHE A 49 1.36 -12.78 6.93
N HIS A 50 2.14 -13.73 7.39
CA HIS A 50 2.43 -14.96 6.66
C HIS A 50 1.19 -15.87 6.65
N ALA A 51 1.13 -16.83 5.73
CA ALA A 51 0.05 -17.82 5.65
C ALA A 51 -0.19 -18.61 6.95
N SER A 52 0.84 -18.76 7.78
CA SER A 52 0.73 -19.38 9.11
C SER A 52 0.05 -18.50 10.18
N GLY A 53 -0.32 -17.26 9.85
CA GLY A 53 -0.84 -16.27 10.79
C GLY A 53 0.25 -15.50 11.56
N ALA A 54 1.54 -15.76 11.33
CA ALA A 54 2.62 -15.01 11.96
C ALA A 54 2.73 -13.62 11.34
N ILE A 55 2.83 -12.58 12.18
CA ILE A 55 3.03 -11.21 11.72
C ILE A 55 4.42 -11.08 11.10
N LEU A 56 4.50 -10.53 9.89
CA LEU A 56 5.75 -10.19 9.22
C LEU A 56 6.16 -8.74 9.48
N GLY A 57 5.20 -7.85 9.62
CA GLY A 57 5.45 -6.46 9.89
C GLY A 57 4.26 -5.56 9.56
N THR A 58 4.52 -4.26 9.52
CA THR A 58 3.48 -3.24 9.31
C THR A 58 3.94 -2.17 8.35
N VAL A 59 2.99 -1.60 7.62
CA VAL A 59 3.17 -0.37 6.83
C VAL A 59 2.31 0.72 7.42
N ARG A 60 2.91 1.87 7.71
CA ARG A 60 2.21 3.03 8.32
C ARG A 60 2.44 4.27 7.49
N ARG A 61 1.37 5.02 7.24
CA ARG A 61 1.49 6.35 6.67
C ARG A 61 1.90 7.33 7.76
N ARG A 62 2.97 8.07 7.55
CA ARG A 62 3.31 9.26 8.35
C ARG A 62 2.67 10.50 7.78
N PHE A 63 2.24 11.40 8.66
CA PHE A 63 1.71 12.68 8.24
C PHE A 63 2.85 13.58 7.73
N GLY A 64 2.68 14.16 6.55
CA GLY A 64 3.64 15.09 5.95
C GLY A 64 2.91 16.04 5.02
N LEU A 65 3.13 17.37 5.18
CA LEU A 65 2.46 18.39 4.37
C LEU A 65 2.93 18.38 2.90
N LEU A 66 4.21 18.08 2.67
CA LEU A 66 4.87 18.24 1.37
C LEU A 66 5.37 16.93 0.75
N ARG A 67 5.23 15.80 1.44
CA ARG A 67 5.69 14.49 0.96
C ARG A 67 4.76 13.39 1.45
N ARG A 68 4.48 12.43 0.59
CA ARG A 68 3.82 11.19 1.00
C ARG A 68 4.87 10.28 1.61
N HIS A 69 4.71 9.97 2.88
CA HIS A 69 5.69 9.21 3.64
C HIS A 69 5.04 7.99 4.26
N TYR A 70 5.60 6.82 3.96
CA TYR A 70 5.23 5.56 4.60
C TYR A 70 6.46 4.97 5.27
N VAL A 71 6.24 4.37 6.43
CA VAL A 71 7.25 3.64 7.18
C VAL A 71 6.88 2.18 7.19
N ILE A 72 7.84 1.34 6.86
CA ILE A 72 7.72 -0.12 6.92
C ILE A 72 8.50 -0.60 8.12
N CYS A 73 7.82 -1.31 9.02
CA CYS A 73 8.42 -1.90 10.20
C CYS A 73 8.36 -3.44 10.12
N ASP A 74 9.34 -4.09 10.72
CA ASP A 74 9.34 -5.55 10.88
C ASP A 74 8.35 -6.01 11.98
N ALA A 75 8.33 -7.32 12.26
CA ALA A 75 7.49 -7.93 13.29
C ALA A 75 7.79 -7.41 14.71
N PHE A 76 8.96 -6.84 14.95
CA PHE A 76 9.40 -6.26 16.22
C PHE A 76 9.22 -4.74 16.30
N ASP A 77 8.46 -4.17 15.36
CA ASP A 77 8.18 -2.73 15.22
C ASP A 77 9.43 -1.86 14.92
N ARG A 78 10.51 -2.46 14.42
CA ARG A 78 11.73 -1.76 14.00
C ARG A 78 11.56 -1.26 12.57
N GLU A 79 11.90 0.00 12.32
CA GLU A 79 11.86 0.59 10.99
C GLU A 79 12.88 -0.10 10.07
N VAL A 80 12.38 -0.66 8.94
CA VAL A 80 13.20 -1.33 7.93
C VAL A 80 13.37 -0.46 6.71
N PHE A 81 12.28 0.17 6.24
CA PHE A 81 12.27 1.05 5.09
C PHE A 81 11.44 2.29 5.33
N ASN A 82 11.85 3.38 4.68
CA ASN A 82 11.05 4.56 4.48
C ASN A 82 10.71 4.72 3.00
N LEU A 83 9.42 4.90 2.68
CA LEU A 83 8.97 5.19 1.33
C LEU A 83 8.62 6.67 1.24
N ILE A 84 9.30 7.38 0.36
CA ILE A 84 9.09 8.82 0.16
C ILE A 84 8.61 9.08 -1.25
N GLY A 85 7.38 9.58 -1.36
CA GLY A 85 6.78 9.99 -2.63
C GLY A 85 6.77 11.52 -2.76
N PRO A 86 7.56 12.11 -3.69
CA PRO A 86 7.50 13.53 -3.98
C PRO A 86 6.12 13.93 -4.49
N ILE A 87 5.64 15.13 -4.15
CA ILE A 87 4.34 15.63 -4.63
C ILE A 87 4.35 15.83 -6.14
N LEU A 88 5.47 16.26 -6.69
CA LEU A 88 5.62 16.55 -8.13
C LEU A 88 5.69 15.28 -8.99
N HIS A 89 6.01 14.14 -8.38
CA HIS A 89 6.01 12.82 -9.04
C HIS A 89 5.06 11.87 -8.31
N PRO A 90 3.74 12.04 -8.49
CA PRO A 90 2.73 11.34 -7.69
C PRO A 90 2.74 9.81 -7.85
N TRP A 91 3.44 9.31 -8.85
CA TRP A 91 3.48 7.90 -9.24
C TRP A 91 4.76 7.17 -8.79
N THR A 92 5.67 7.85 -8.12
CA THR A 92 6.95 7.28 -7.70
C THR A 92 7.13 7.41 -6.19
N PHE A 93 7.60 6.33 -5.56
CA PHE A 93 8.02 6.30 -4.18
C PHE A 93 9.44 5.73 -4.12
N HIS A 94 10.35 6.50 -3.58
CA HIS A 94 11.72 6.08 -3.34
C HIS A 94 11.80 5.22 -2.09
N ILE A 95 12.48 4.08 -2.15
CA ILE A 95 12.71 3.16 -1.04
C ILE A 95 14.04 3.54 -0.39
N ILE A 96 13.97 3.96 0.87
CA ILE A 96 15.14 4.39 1.63
C ILE A 96 15.37 3.38 2.76
N GLN A 97 16.59 2.84 2.83
CA GLN A 97 17.05 1.97 3.89
C GLN A 97 18.29 2.60 4.51
N SER A 98 18.29 2.78 5.85
CA SER A 98 19.41 3.39 6.60
C SER A 98 19.90 4.73 6.02
N GLY A 99 18.97 5.55 5.52
CA GLY A 99 19.25 6.85 4.92
C GLY A 99 19.74 6.84 3.46
N ILE A 100 19.87 5.66 2.84
CA ILE A 100 20.31 5.50 1.45
C ILE A 100 19.12 5.04 0.61
N GLU A 101 18.94 5.68 -0.56
CA GLU A 101 17.99 5.21 -1.55
C GLU A 101 18.54 3.95 -2.24
N ASP A 102 17.80 2.85 -2.17
CA ASP A 102 18.18 1.55 -2.74
C ASP A 102 16.99 0.85 -3.39
N GLY A 103 16.13 1.60 -4.07
CA GLY A 103 15.02 1.06 -4.82
C GLY A 103 13.88 2.06 -5.00
N LYS A 104 12.87 1.66 -5.76
CA LYS A 104 11.68 2.50 -5.96
C LYS A 104 10.45 1.70 -6.32
N ILE A 105 9.29 2.26 -6.01
CA ILE A 105 7.97 1.81 -6.46
C ILE A 105 7.46 2.84 -7.46
N THR A 106 7.07 2.39 -8.64
CA THR A 106 6.55 3.26 -9.70
C THR A 106 5.23 2.69 -10.21
N LYS A 107 4.19 3.51 -10.25
CA LYS A 107 2.94 3.18 -10.93
C LYS A 107 3.08 3.56 -12.41
N LYS A 108 2.94 2.59 -13.31
CA LYS A 108 2.89 2.84 -14.74
C LYS A 108 1.45 3.08 -15.15
N TRP A 109 1.19 4.21 -15.76
CA TRP A 109 -0.09 4.45 -16.40
C TRP A 109 -0.18 3.67 -17.70
N SER A 110 -1.15 2.78 -17.80
CA SER A 110 -1.49 2.05 -19.03
C SER A 110 -2.06 2.96 -20.14
N GLY A 111 -1.96 4.27 -20.00
CA GLY A 111 -2.50 5.26 -20.94
C GLY A 111 -1.92 5.21 -22.36
N PHE A 112 -0.75 4.60 -22.59
CA PHE A 112 -0.13 4.45 -23.91
C PHE A 112 -0.39 3.10 -24.57
N PHE A 113 -0.98 2.12 -23.86
CA PHE A 113 -1.30 0.78 -24.40
C PHE A 113 -2.77 0.45 -24.24
N LYS A 114 -3.66 1.39 -24.62
CA LYS A 114 -5.11 1.27 -24.44
C LYS A 114 -5.79 0.15 -25.23
N GLU A 115 -5.10 -0.60 -26.04
CA GLU A 115 -5.75 -1.55 -26.94
C GLU A 115 -5.73 -3.02 -26.53
N PHE A 116 -4.92 -3.45 -25.54
CA PHE A 116 -4.73 -4.88 -25.32
C PHE A 116 -4.77 -5.41 -23.88
N PHE A 117 -4.81 -4.60 -22.81
CA PHE A 117 -4.77 -5.15 -21.44
C PHE A 117 -5.80 -4.53 -20.50
N SER A 118 -6.28 -5.38 -19.59
CA SER A 118 -7.31 -5.12 -18.58
C SER A 118 -7.05 -3.85 -17.77
N LYS A 119 -8.11 -3.34 -17.14
CA LYS A 119 -8.15 -2.17 -16.22
C LYS A 119 -7.30 -2.31 -14.95
N ALA A 120 -6.29 -3.19 -14.93
CA ALA A 120 -5.39 -3.36 -13.79
C ALA A 120 -4.27 -2.33 -13.87
N ASP A 121 -4.05 -1.61 -12.78
CA ASP A 121 -2.94 -0.69 -12.61
C ASP A 121 -1.62 -1.47 -12.45
N ASP A 122 -0.66 -1.21 -13.32
CA ASP A 122 0.65 -1.85 -13.26
C ASP A 122 1.57 -1.10 -12.31
N PHE A 123 2.08 -1.78 -11.29
CA PHE A 123 3.15 -1.30 -10.43
C PHE A 123 4.47 -1.98 -10.77
N GLY A 124 5.52 -1.18 -10.93
CA GLY A 124 6.90 -1.67 -10.98
C GLY A 124 7.55 -1.48 -9.61
N VAL A 125 8.21 -2.51 -9.09
CA VAL A 125 8.99 -2.43 -7.86
C VAL A 125 10.43 -2.80 -8.16
N GLU A 126 11.33 -1.84 -7.99
CA GLU A 126 12.76 -2.09 -7.92
C GLU A 126 13.13 -2.33 -6.46
N PHE A 127 13.35 -3.59 -6.11
CA PHE A 127 13.66 -3.98 -4.74
C PHE A 127 15.09 -3.58 -4.36
N PRO A 128 15.32 -3.20 -3.09
CA PRO A 128 16.68 -3.01 -2.57
C PRO A 128 17.54 -4.25 -2.80
N HIS A 129 18.81 -4.05 -3.16
CA HIS A 129 19.73 -5.12 -3.57
C HIS A 129 19.87 -6.23 -2.52
N LYS A 130 19.83 -5.88 -1.25
CA LYS A 130 19.98 -6.82 -0.12
C LYS A 130 18.66 -7.24 0.52
N ALA A 131 17.51 -6.89 -0.10
CA ALA A 131 16.21 -7.20 0.47
C ALA A 131 15.96 -8.73 0.44
N GLY A 132 15.76 -9.30 1.64
CA GLY A 132 15.34 -10.68 1.80
C GLY A 132 13.86 -10.89 1.48
N THR A 133 13.40 -12.14 1.48
CA THR A 133 12.02 -12.52 1.14
C THR A 133 10.97 -11.79 1.98
N ILE A 134 11.17 -11.71 3.30
CA ILE A 134 10.25 -11.00 4.20
C ILE A 134 10.19 -9.51 3.86
N GLN A 135 11.33 -8.87 3.64
CA GLN A 135 11.39 -7.45 3.28
C GLN A 135 10.70 -7.17 1.94
N LYS A 136 10.85 -8.05 0.96
CA LYS A 136 10.12 -7.97 -0.32
C LYS A 136 8.61 -8.13 -0.12
N ALA A 137 8.17 -9.03 0.75
CA ALA A 137 6.77 -9.20 1.11
C ALA A 137 6.20 -7.93 1.77
N LEU A 138 6.94 -7.29 2.68
CA LEU A 138 6.55 -6.03 3.29
C LEU A 138 6.43 -4.89 2.27
N LEU A 139 7.37 -4.81 1.32
CA LEU A 139 7.32 -3.82 0.23
C LEU A 139 6.12 -4.06 -0.69
N MET A 140 5.79 -5.31 -1.00
CA MET A 140 4.57 -5.63 -1.76
C MET A 140 3.31 -5.20 -1.02
N GLY A 141 3.22 -5.44 0.30
CA GLY A 141 2.10 -4.92 1.11
C GLY A 141 2.00 -3.40 1.07
N ALA A 142 3.14 -2.69 1.04
CA ALA A 142 3.15 -1.24 0.89
C ALA A 142 2.60 -0.78 -0.47
N VAL A 143 2.88 -1.51 -1.56
CA VAL A 143 2.30 -1.22 -2.90
C VAL A 143 0.78 -1.25 -2.82
N PHE A 144 0.19 -2.29 -2.22
CA PHE A 144 -1.27 -2.40 -2.08
C PHE A 144 -1.86 -1.28 -1.23
N LEU A 145 -1.20 -0.88 -0.14
CA LEU A 145 -1.67 0.24 0.67
C LEU A 145 -1.60 1.57 -0.09
N ILE A 146 -0.53 1.80 -0.84
CA ILE A 146 -0.33 2.99 -1.67
C ILE A 146 -1.42 3.05 -2.75
N ASP A 147 -1.69 1.96 -3.43
CA ASP A 147 -2.74 1.86 -4.44
C ASP A 147 -4.10 2.20 -3.85
N TYR A 148 -4.46 1.52 -2.78
CA TYR A 148 -5.72 1.76 -2.09
C TYR A 148 -5.90 3.20 -1.61
N VAL A 149 -4.85 3.81 -1.04
CA VAL A 149 -4.96 5.16 -0.44
C VAL A 149 -4.99 6.26 -1.50
N HIS A 150 -4.26 6.08 -2.61
CA HIS A 150 -4.03 7.17 -3.56
C HIS A 150 -4.76 7.03 -4.88
N PHE A 151 -5.14 5.83 -5.27
CA PHE A 151 -5.60 5.57 -6.63
C PHE A 151 -7.02 5.01 -6.74
N GLU A 152 -7.50 4.22 -5.79
CA GLU A 152 -8.88 3.73 -5.84
C GLU A 152 -9.94 4.83 -5.64
N LYS A 153 -9.58 5.94 -4.97
CA LYS A 153 -10.49 7.07 -4.74
C LYS A 153 -10.81 7.88 -6.00
N SER A 154 -10.06 7.72 -7.07
CA SER A 154 -10.24 8.47 -8.31
C SER A 154 -11.34 7.90 -9.20
N ASN A 155 -11.89 6.72 -8.87
CA ASN A 155 -12.86 5.99 -9.69
C ASN A 155 -14.24 5.81 -9.04
N SER A 156 -14.56 6.59 -8.00
CA SER A 156 -15.87 6.57 -7.33
C SER A 156 -16.62 7.86 -7.51
#